data_79541125b97d07e2a29ece40ff923ace
#
_entry.id   79541125b97d07e2a29ece40ff923ace
#
_cell.length_a   1.000
_cell.length_b   1.000
_cell.length_c   1.000
_cell.angle_alpha   90.00
_cell.angle_beta   90.00
_cell.angle_gamma   90.00
#
_symmetry.space_group_name_H-M   'P 1'
#
loop_
_entity.id
_entity.type
_entity.pdbx_description
1 polymer ?
#
loop_
_entity_poly.entity_id
_entity_poly.type
_entity_poly.pdbx_seq_one_letter_code
_entity_poly.pdbx_strand_id
1 'polypeptide(L)'
;MLQIQHIKKEYRTGTLVQKALDDVSLNLRDNEFVAILGPSGSGKTTLLNIIGGLDRYDSGDLIINGISTKKYKDRDWDSYRNHTIGFVFQSYNLIPHQTVLANVELALTISGVSKEVRRKKAIAALDKVGLGKQLHKRPNQMSGGQMQRVAIARALVNDPEILLADEPTGALDSDTSIQVMDLLQEVAKERLVVMVTHNPELAELYANRIVTLRDGVICSDTNPFEPDSETLLPPKHKNMGKSSMSFLTALSLSFNNLRTKKARTLLTSFAGSIGIIGIALILALSSGVNEYIQNMEEETLSEYPLQIQSTG
;
A
#
# COMPACT_ATOMS: atom_id res chain seq x y z
N MET A 1 21.90 5.48 4.94
CA MET A 1 22.01 6.74 4.20
C MET A 1 21.22 6.67 2.92
N LEU A 2 20.40 7.68 2.64
CA LEU A 2 19.57 7.79 1.45
C LEU A 2 20.06 8.97 0.59
N GLN A 3 20.24 8.77 -0.72
CA GLN A 3 20.67 9.82 -1.65
C GLN A 3 19.69 9.91 -2.82
N ILE A 4 19.25 11.10 -3.11
CA ILE A 4 18.41 11.47 -4.23
C ILE A 4 19.29 12.29 -5.17
N GLN A 5 19.45 11.85 -6.42
CA GLN A 5 20.35 12.48 -7.38
C GLN A 5 19.58 12.81 -8.67
N HIS A 6 19.41 14.11 -8.93
CA HIS A 6 18.84 14.63 -10.15
C HIS A 6 17.48 14.00 -10.54
N ILE A 7 16.61 13.75 -9.54
CA ILE A 7 15.31 13.10 -9.77
C ILE A 7 14.37 14.07 -10.47
N LYS A 8 13.78 13.57 -11.57
CA LYS A 8 12.69 14.22 -12.32
C LYS A 8 11.47 13.32 -12.36
N LYS A 9 10.30 13.95 -12.28
CA LYS A 9 9.01 13.26 -12.39
C LYS A 9 7.98 14.13 -13.08
N GLU A 10 7.37 13.59 -14.14
CA GLU A 10 6.27 14.21 -14.87
C GLU A 10 5.03 13.33 -14.84
N TYR A 11 3.87 13.95 -14.68
CA TYR A 11 2.58 13.29 -14.89
C TYR A 11 1.95 13.80 -16.18
N ARG A 12 1.49 12.85 -17.02
CA ARG A 12 0.86 13.15 -18.30
C ARG A 12 -0.61 12.74 -18.28
N THR A 13 -1.50 13.70 -18.50
CA THR A 13 -2.94 13.47 -18.61
C THR A 13 -3.43 14.05 -19.94
N GLY A 14 -3.56 13.20 -20.96
CA GLY A 14 -3.84 13.64 -22.33
C GLY A 14 -2.68 14.50 -22.87
N THR A 15 -2.98 15.75 -23.22
CA THR A 15 -2.00 16.74 -23.71
C THR A 15 -1.33 17.54 -22.59
N LEU A 16 -1.84 17.46 -21.36
CA LEU A 16 -1.30 18.17 -20.22
C LEU A 16 -0.11 17.42 -19.63
N VAL A 17 1.03 18.09 -19.53
CA VAL A 17 2.24 17.62 -18.86
C VAL A 17 2.46 18.46 -17.62
N GLN A 18 2.40 17.82 -16.44
CA GLN A 18 2.69 18.46 -15.16
C GLN A 18 4.02 17.94 -14.63
N LYS A 19 5.00 18.83 -14.51
CA LYS A 19 6.26 18.54 -13.83
C LYS A 19 6.03 18.54 -12.34
N ALA A 20 6.12 17.38 -11.70
CA ALA A 20 5.98 17.25 -10.26
C ALA A 20 7.32 17.43 -9.54
N LEU A 21 8.42 16.94 -10.13
CA LEU A 21 9.79 17.15 -9.66
C LEU A 21 10.67 17.50 -10.86
N ASP A 22 11.53 18.51 -10.68
CA ASP A 22 12.45 18.99 -11.72
C ASP A 22 13.85 19.14 -11.14
N ASP A 23 14.68 18.11 -11.31
CA ASP A 23 16.08 18.06 -10.91
C ASP A 23 16.34 18.12 -9.39
N VAL A 24 15.60 17.32 -8.63
CA VAL A 24 15.73 17.27 -7.17
C VAL A 24 16.93 16.42 -6.77
N SER A 25 17.84 17.02 -5.97
CA SER A 25 18.98 16.36 -5.35
C SER A 25 18.99 16.62 -3.85
N LEU A 26 19.09 15.54 -3.05
CA LEU A 26 19.02 15.62 -1.59
C LEU A 26 19.69 14.38 -0.97
N ASN A 27 20.60 14.58 -0.02
CA ASN A 27 21.21 13.50 0.75
C ASN A 27 20.66 13.51 2.17
N LEU A 28 20.25 12.36 2.70
CA LEU A 28 19.64 12.20 4.01
C LEU A 28 20.49 11.27 4.89
N ARG A 29 20.65 11.65 6.18
CA ARG A 29 21.40 10.88 7.18
C ARG A 29 20.55 9.74 7.73
N ASP A 30 21.19 8.76 8.35
CA ASP A 30 20.49 7.58 8.88
C ASP A 30 19.59 7.89 10.09
N ASN A 31 19.99 8.81 10.94
CA ASN A 31 19.24 9.19 12.14
C ASN A 31 19.00 10.70 12.09
N GLU A 32 17.92 11.10 11.45
CA GLU A 32 17.58 12.49 11.22
C GLU A 32 16.08 12.67 11.19
N PHE A 33 15.58 13.80 11.69
CA PHE A 33 14.19 14.20 11.49
C PHE A 33 14.17 15.34 10.47
N VAL A 34 13.79 15.02 9.25
CA VAL A 34 13.71 15.98 8.13
C VAL A 34 12.27 16.35 7.86
N ALA A 35 11.96 17.64 7.86
CA ALA A 35 10.68 18.16 7.39
C ALA A 35 10.84 18.75 5.98
N ILE A 36 10.00 18.27 5.06
CA ILE A 36 9.87 18.82 3.70
C ILE A 36 8.67 19.77 3.71
N LEU A 37 8.94 21.06 3.61
CA LEU A 37 7.95 22.13 3.56
C LEU A 37 7.68 22.58 2.13
N GLY A 38 6.50 23.11 1.89
CA GLY A 38 6.13 23.78 0.64
C GLY A 38 4.63 23.89 0.46
N PRO A 39 4.16 24.74 -0.47
CA PRO A 39 2.74 24.89 -0.77
C PRO A 39 2.12 23.61 -1.34
N SER A 40 0.79 23.56 -1.38
CA SER A 40 0.09 22.44 -2.05
C SER A 40 0.50 22.39 -3.53
N GLY A 41 0.72 21.15 -4.03
CA GLY A 41 1.13 20.95 -5.42
C GLY A 41 2.63 21.13 -5.70
N SER A 42 3.47 21.45 -4.70
CA SER A 42 4.91 21.65 -4.91
C SER A 42 5.72 20.37 -5.14
N GLY A 43 5.10 19.19 -5.15
CA GLY A 43 5.79 17.91 -5.40
C GLY A 43 6.19 17.12 -4.14
N LYS A 44 5.87 17.58 -2.92
CA LYS A 44 6.25 16.94 -1.65
C LYS A 44 5.82 15.49 -1.53
N THR A 45 4.54 15.21 -1.72
CA THR A 45 3.98 13.85 -1.68
C THR A 45 4.54 12.97 -2.80
N THR A 46 4.80 13.56 -3.98
CA THR A 46 5.48 12.85 -5.08
C THR A 46 6.89 12.43 -4.69
N LEU A 47 7.66 13.34 -4.09
CA LEU A 47 9.00 13.03 -3.59
C LEU A 47 8.96 11.94 -2.51
N LEU A 48 8.04 12.04 -1.56
CA LEU A 48 7.85 11.05 -0.51
C LEU A 48 7.49 9.67 -1.08
N ASN A 49 6.59 9.62 -2.08
CA ASN A 49 6.19 8.39 -2.76
C ASN A 49 7.35 7.75 -3.54
N ILE A 50 8.21 8.54 -4.15
CA ILE A 50 9.42 8.04 -4.84
C ILE A 50 10.41 7.46 -3.83
N ILE A 51 10.68 8.18 -2.73
CA ILE A 51 11.51 7.67 -1.63
C ILE A 51 10.95 6.35 -1.09
N GLY A 52 9.63 6.27 -0.91
CA GLY A 52 8.95 5.08 -0.41
C GLY A 52 8.80 3.94 -1.43
N GLY A 53 9.20 4.14 -2.68
CA GLY A 53 9.03 3.15 -3.76
C GLY A 53 7.57 2.90 -4.14
N LEU A 54 6.66 3.83 -3.81
CA LEU A 54 5.25 3.79 -4.20
C LEU A 54 5.04 4.34 -5.62
N ASP A 55 5.93 5.21 -6.07
CA ASP A 55 5.99 5.74 -7.43
C ASP A 55 7.40 5.61 -7.99
N ARG A 56 7.53 5.68 -9.33
CA ARG A 56 8.80 5.60 -10.05
C ARG A 56 9.20 6.99 -10.55
N TYR A 57 10.47 7.32 -10.45
CA TYR A 57 11.02 8.51 -11.08
C TYR A 57 11.26 8.29 -12.58
N ASP A 58 11.25 9.36 -13.38
CA ASP A 58 11.44 9.28 -14.83
C ASP A 58 12.95 9.35 -15.19
N SER A 59 13.73 10.14 -14.45
CA SER A 59 15.18 10.22 -14.58
C SER A 59 15.84 10.57 -13.26
N GLY A 60 17.17 10.45 -13.18
CA GLY A 60 17.94 10.60 -11.96
C GLY A 60 18.28 9.26 -11.33
N ASP A 61 18.59 9.24 -10.04
CA ASP A 61 18.87 8.02 -9.27
C ASP A 61 18.45 8.18 -7.82
N LEU A 62 17.90 7.12 -7.25
CA LEU A 62 17.67 6.95 -5.83
C LEU A 62 18.62 5.89 -5.31
N ILE A 63 19.54 6.28 -4.42
CA ILE A 63 20.57 5.40 -3.88
C ILE A 63 20.25 5.15 -2.41
N ILE A 64 20.13 3.88 -2.04
CA ILE A 64 19.79 3.44 -0.70
C ILE A 64 20.93 2.59 -0.16
N ASN A 65 21.56 3.03 0.91
CA ASN A 65 22.73 2.36 1.50
C ASN A 65 23.82 2.04 0.48
N GLY A 66 24.09 2.98 -0.43
CA GLY A 66 25.09 2.85 -1.49
C GLY A 66 24.66 2.03 -2.72
N ILE A 67 23.39 1.58 -2.78
CA ILE A 67 22.88 0.77 -3.89
C ILE A 67 21.88 1.57 -4.70
N SER A 68 22.17 1.74 -6.01
CA SER A 68 21.27 2.40 -6.96
C SER A 68 20.03 1.58 -7.23
N THR A 69 18.86 2.23 -7.12
CA THR A 69 17.57 1.60 -7.40
C THR A 69 17.27 1.42 -8.89
N LYS A 70 18.09 1.96 -9.80
CA LYS A 70 17.96 1.73 -11.26
C LYS A 70 17.98 0.25 -11.64
N LYS A 71 18.67 -0.57 -10.85
CA LYS A 71 18.78 -2.02 -11.05
C LYS A 71 17.69 -2.83 -10.34
N TYR A 72 16.83 -2.18 -9.55
CA TYR A 72 15.78 -2.85 -8.80
C TYR A 72 14.70 -3.42 -9.74
N LYS A 73 14.39 -4.69 -9.53
CA LYS A 73 13.22 -5.37 -10.09
C LYS A 73 12.02 -5.18 -9.16
N ASP A 74 10.83 -5.52 -9.60
CA ASP A 74 9.61 -5.38 -8.77
C ASP A 74 9.73 -6.09 -7.43
N ARG A 75 10.37 -7.25 -7.39
CA ARG A 75 10.64 -7.98 -6.15
C ARG A 75 11.54 -7.23 -5.17
N ASP A 76 12.52 -6.48 -5.67
CA ASP A 76 13.43 -5.69 -4.82
C ASP A 76 12.68 -4.50 -4.23
N TRP A 77 11.80 -3.87 -5.01
CA TRP A 77 10.90 -2.83 -4.53
C TRP A 77 9.90 -3.34 -3.51
N ASP A 78 9.34 -4.56 -3.68
CA ASP A 78 8.46 -5.18 -2.68
C ASP A 78 9.19 -5.43 -1.38
N SER A 79 10.42 -5.94 -1.44
CA SER A 79 11.27 -6.14 -0.26
C SER A 79 11.59 -4.81 0.42
N TYR A 80 11.97 -3.78 -0.34
CA TYR A 80 12.25 -2.43 0.16
C TYR A 80 11.06 -1.85 0.91
N ARG A 81 9.87 -1.85 0.30
CA ARG A 81 8.63 -1.34 0.94
C ARG A 81 8.26 -2.09 2.20
N ASN A 82 8.49 -3.39 2.25
CA ASN A 82 8.07 -4.22 3.38
C ASN A 82 9.04 -4.21 4.56
N HIS A 83 10.33 -3.99 4.30
CA HIS A 83 11.35 -4.15 5.33
C HIS A 83 12.11 -2.86 5.65
N THR A 84 12.32 -2.00 4.67
CA THR A 84 13.14 -0.79 4.86
C THR A 84 12.30 0.44 5.16
N ILE A 85 11.06 0.48 4.63
CA ILE A 85 10.16 1.65 4.74
C ILE A 85 9.00 1.37 5.69
N GLY A 86 8.75 2.34 6.60
CA GLY A 86 7.46 2.52 7.26
C GLY A 86 6.75 3.72 6.66
N PHE A 87 5.45 3.62 6.39
CA PHE A 87 4.69 4.72 5.81
C PHE A 87 3.50 5.11 6.68
N VAL A 88 3.42 6.39 7.03
CA VAL A 88 2.32 7.01 7.77
C VAL A 88 1.61 7.99 6.83
N PHE A 89 0.34 7.71 6.52
CA PHE A 89 -0.47 8.51 5.61
C PHE A 89 -1.33 9.52 6.38
N GLN A 90 -1.67 10.62 5.75
CA GLN A 90 -2.59 11.63 6.27
C GLN A 90 -3.96 11.03 6.64
N SER A 91 -4.49 10.11 5.85
CA SER A 91 -5.81 9.49 6.03
C SER A 91 -5.79 8.22 6.87
N TYR A 92 -4.75 7.96 7.68
CA TYR A 92 -4.52 6.75 8.49
C TYR A 92 -4.45 5.45 7.69
N ASN A 93 -5.24 5.28 6.64
CA ASN A 93 -5.36 4.08 5.78
C ASN A 93 -5.53 2.79 6.59
N LEU A 94 -6.34 2.85 7.64
CA LEU A 94 -6.72 1.67 8.44
C LEU A 94 -7.88 0.94 7.78
N ILE A 95 -7.90 -0.39 7.92
CA ILE A 95 -8.97 -1.22 7.41
C ILE A 95 -10.14 -1.15 8.41
N PRO A 96 -11.31 -0.54 8.05
CA PRO A 96 -12.34 -0.17 9.01
C PRO A 96 -13.02 -1.34 9.73
N HIS A 97 -13.10 -2.49 9.06
CA HIS A 97 -13.76 -3.69 9.60
C HIS A 97 -12.81 -4.60 10.42
N GLN A 98 -11.52 -4.30 10.42
CA GLN A 98 -10.52 -5.01 11.22
C GLN A 98 -10.28 -4.31 12.56
N THR A 99 -9.84 -5.10 13.55
CA THR A 99 -9.43 -4.54 14.85
C THR A 99 -8.12 -3.76 14.72
N VAL A 100 -7.81 -2.96 15.71
CA VAL A 100 -6.53 -2.25 15.86
C VAL A 100 -5.36 -3.22 15.76
N LEU A 101 -5.41 -4.32 16.50
CA LEU A 101 -4.39 -5.36 16.45
C LEU A 101 -4.24 -5.95 15.04
N ALA A 102 -5.33 -6.30 14.39
CA ALA A 102 -5.32 -6.89 13.06
C ALA A 102 -4.76 -5.94 11.98
N ASN A 103 -5.01 -4.63 12.11
CA ASN A 103 -4.43 -3.60 11.24
C ASN A 103 -2.90 -3.56 11.34
N VAL A 104 -2.34 -3.70 12.55
CA VAL A 104 -0.89 -3.74 12.74
C VAL A 104 -0.30 -5.09 12.32
N GLU A 105 -0.96 -6.20 12.65
CA GLU A 105 -0.55 -7.55 12.24
C GLU A 105 -0.46 -7.71 10.71
N LEU A 106 -1.22 -6.94 9.93
CA LEU A 106 -1.24 -7.03 8.46
C LEU A 106 0.13 -6.79 7.84
N ALA A 107 0.89 -5.79 8.31
CA ALA A 107 2.23 -5.49 7.82
C ALA A 107 3.18 -6.70 7.99
N LEU A 108 3.13 -7.36 9.15
CA LEU A 108 3.89 -8.56 9.43
C LEU A 108 3.39 -9.79 8.66
N THR A 109 2.09 -9.83 8.33
CA THR A 109 1.50 -10.90 7.52
C THR A 109 2.04 -10.88 6.10
N ILE A 110 2.18 -9.68 5.51
CA ILE A 110 2.76 -9.48 4.18
C ILE A 110 4.24 -9.86 4.17
N SER A 111 4.95 -9.62 5.27
CA SER A 111 6.36 -10.00 5.44
C SER A 111 6.55 -11.51 5.76
N GLY A 112 5.49 -12.31 5.78
CA GLY A 112 5.55 -13.77 5.99
C GLY A 112 5.86 -14.20 7.42
N VAL A 113 5.70 -13.33 8.42
CA VAL A 113 5.95 -13.64 9.83
C VAL A 113 4.88 -14.59 10.38
N SER A 114 5.29 -15.58 11.16
CA SER A 114 4.37 -16.56 11.77
C SER A 114 3.34 -15.88 12.69
N LYS A 115 2.15 -16.48 12.81
CA LYS A 115 1.03 -15.90 13.56
C LYS A 115 1.37 -15.57 15.01
N GLU A 116 2.13 -16.42 15.69
CA GLU A 116 2.48 -16.22 17.10
C GLU A 116 3.46 -15.05 17.28
N VAL A 117 4.53 -15.00 16.49
CA VAL A 117 5.52 -13.93 16.51
C VAL A 117 4.90 -12.61 16.09
N ARG A 118 4.06 -12.62 15.05
CA ARG A 118 3.33 -11.47 14.54
C ARG A 118 2.48 -10.82 15.62
N ARG A 119 1.70 -11.64 16.36
CA ARG A 119 0.84 -11.14 17.43
C ARG A 119 1.64 -10.48 18.55
N LYS A 120 2.73 -11.11 18.98
CA LYS A 120 3.63 -10.54 20.01
C LYS A 120 4.23 -9.20 19.57
N LYS A 121 4.74 -9.12 18.34
CA LYS A 121 5.31 -7.88 17.79
C LYS A 121 4.25 -6.78 17.64
N ALA A 122 3.06 -7.09 17.16
CA ALA A 122 1.99 -6.12 16.98
C ALA A 122 1.49 -5.56 18.31
N ILE A 123 1.36 -6.40 19.35
CA ILE A 123 1.02 -5.94 20.71
C ILE A 123 2.11 -5.00 21.23
N ALA A 124 3.38 -5.39 21.15
CA ALA A 124 4.49 -4.55 21.60
C ALA A 124 4.56 -3.20 20.86
N ALA A 125 4.27 -3.18 19.55
CA ALA A 125 4.21 -1.93 18.79
C ALA A 125 3.05 -1.03 19.25
N LEU A 126 1.89 -1.60 19.56
CA LEU A 126 0.73 -0.86 20.08
C LEU A 126 0.95 -0.37 21.51
N ASP A 127 1.67 -1.13 22.35
CA ASP A 127 2.05 -0.69 23.68
C ASP A 127 2.98 0.53 23.63
N LYS A 128 3.96 0.54 22.72
CA LYS A 128 4.88 1.67 22.52
C LYS A 128 4.17 2.98 22.18
N VAL A 129 3.03 2.91 21.48
CA VAL A 129 2.23 4.10 21.15
C VAL A 129 1.08 4.36 22.13
N GLY A 130 1.06 3.67 23.28
CA GLY A 130 0.07 3.86 24.35
C GLY A 130 -1.31 3.27 24.05
N LEU A 131 -1.42 2.27 23.16
CA LEU A 131 -2.67 1.66 22.74
C LEU A 131 -2.83 0.18 23.13
N GLY A 132 -2.00 -0.35 24.01
CA GLY A 132 -2.01 -1.76 24.42
C GLY A 132 -3.33 -2.23 25.04
N LYS A 133 -4.13 -1.34 25.62
CA LYS A 133 -5.46 -1.67 26.16
C LYS A 133 -6.58 -1.62 25.13
N GLN A 134 -6.30 -1.27 23.86
CA GLN A 134 -7.31 -1.01 22.84
C GLN A 134 -7.23 -1.98 21.64
N LEU A 135 -6.57 -3.11 21.81
CA LEU A 135 -6.26 -4.09 20.75
C LEU A 135 -7.46 -4.57 19.95
N HIS A 136 -8.61 -4.71 20.60
CA HIS A 136 -9.84 -5.28 20.04
C HIS A 136 -10.81 -4.24 19.47
N LYS A 137 -10.55 -2.95 19.70
CA LYS A 137 -11.34 -1.87 19.09
C LYS A 137 -11.16 -1.84 17.58
N ARG A 138 -12.14 -1.24 16.90
CA ARG A 138 -12.08 -0.95 15.46
C ARG A 138 -11.83 0.54 15.25
N PRO A 139 -11.35 0.96 14.05
CA PRO A 139 -11.10 2.36 13.74
C PRO A 139 -12.27 3.32 14.03
N ASN A 140 -13.51 2.89 13.76
CA ASN A 140 -14.72 3.67 14.05
C ASN A 140 -15.02 3.87 15.55
N GLN A 141 -14.28 3.22 16.44
CA GLN A 141 -14.38 3.34 17.90
C GLN A 141 -13.20 4.13 18.49
N MET A 142 -12.40 4.79 17.63
CA MET A 142 -11.17 5.46 18.00
C MET A 142 -11.23 6.95 17.63
N SER A 143 -10.53 7.80 18.40
CA SER A 143 -10.30 9.18 17.99
C SER A 143 -9.30 9.28 16.83
N GLY A 144 -9.26 10.44 16.14
CA GLY A 144 -8.30 10.69 15.06
C GLY A 144 -6.85 10.44 15.48
N GLY A 145 -6.43 10.97 16.61
CA GLY A 145 -5.08 10.76 17.14
C GLY A 145 -4.78 9.33 17.55
N GLN A 146 -5.78 8.60 18.07
CA GLN A 146 -5.62 7.18 18.32
C GLN A 146 -5.44 6.40 17.01
N MET A 147 -6.21 6.71 15.97
CA MET A 147 -6.06 6.10 14.64
C MET A 147 -4.68 6.40 14.04
N GLN A 148 -4.18 7.62 14.22
CA GLN A 148 -2.84 8.00 13.75
C GLN A 148 -1.75 7.22 14.48
N ARG A 149 -1.86 7.05 15.80
CA ARG A 149 -0.92 6.21 16.57
C ARG A 149 -0.98 4.73 16.16
N VAL A 150 -2.14 4.20 15.78
CA VAL A 150 -2.24 2.86 15.17
C VAL A 150 -1.50 2.80 13.83
N ALA A 151 -1.65 3.83 12.99
CA ALA A 151 -0.95 3.90 11.69
C ALA A 151 0.58 3.96 11.89
N ILE A 152 1.06 4.72 12.89
CA ILE A 152 2.49 4.76 13.26
C ILE A 152 2.95 3.39 13.78
N ALA A 153 2.21 2.74 14.67
CA ALA A 153 2.54 1.40 15.16
C ALA A 153 2.63 0.38 14.01
N ARG A 154 1.70 0.44 13.04
CA ARG A 154 1.73 -0.40 11.85
C ARG A 154 2.96 -0.12 10.98
N ALA A 155 3.35 1.15 10.83
CA ALA A 155 4.52 1.53 10.07
C ALA A 155 5.83 1.02 10.71
N LEU A 156 5.89 1.00 12.05
CA LEU A 156 7.09 0.64 12.82
C LEU A 156 7.22 -0.86 13.11
N VAL A 157 6.16 -1.65 12.96
CA VAL A 157 6.13 -3.06 13.43
C VAL A 157 7.12 -3.99 12.73
N ASN A 158 7.51 -3.66 11.49
CA ASN A 158 8.56 -4.36 10.72
C ASN A 158 9.98 -3.85 11.03
N ASP A 159 10.14 -2.92 11.97
CA ASP A 159 11.40 -2.29 12.31
C ASP A 159 12.11 -1.65 11.09
N PRO A 160 11.44 -0.71 10.38
CA PRO A 160 11.99 -0.09 9.18
C PRO A 160 13.17 0.83 9.51
N GLU A 161 14.07 1.02 8.55
CA GLU A 161 15.18 1.97 8.66
C GLU A 161 14.73 3.42 8.42
N ILE A 162 13.68 3.60 7.63
CA ILE A 162 13.15 4.91 7.22
C ILE A 162 11.66 4.96 7.52
N LEU A 163 11.23 6.02 8.20
CA LEU A 163 9.81 6.32 8.41
C LEU A 163 9.44 7.54 7.56
N LEU A 164 8.48 7.35 6.67
CA LEU A 164 7.91 8.41 5.82
C LEU A 164 6.56 8.82 6.37
N ALA A 165 6.34 10.11 6.58
CA ALA A 165 5.10 10.65 7.13
C ALA A 165 4.54 11.75 6.22
N ASP A 166 3.39 11.48 5.61
CA ASP A 166 2.69 12.44 4.75
C ASP A 166 1.61 13.15 5.55
N GLU A 167 1.87 14.41 5.91
CA GLU A 167 0.99 15.27 6.72
C GLU A 167 0.41 14.57 7.97
N PRO A 168 1.25 14.03 8.86
CA PRO A 168 0.81 13.14 9.94
C PRO A 168 -0.11 13.79 10.96
N THR A 169 -0.21 15.12 10.97
CA THR A 169 -1.04 15.91 11.89
C THR A 169 -2.17 16.64 11.20
N GLY A 170 -2.30 16.55 9.86
CA GLY A 170 -3.21 17.38 9.07
C GLY A 170 -4.72 17.21 9.35
N ALA A 171 -5.11 16.12 10.04
CA ALA A 171 -6.49 15.84 10.42
C ALA A 171 -6.71 15.82 11.95
N LEU A 172 -5.77 16.37 12.73
CA LEU A 172 -5.76 16.30 14.18
C LEU A 172 -5.91 17.68 14.82
N ASP A 173 -6.46 17.72 16.03
CA ASP A 173 -6.42 18.88 16.91
C ASP A 173 -5.00 19.16 17.42
N SER A 174 -4.78 20.35 17.99
CA SER A 174 -3.45 20.81 18.42
C SER A 174 -2.79 19.88 19.46
N ASP A 175 -3.55 19.46 20.48
CA ASP A 175 -2.99 18.66 21.59
C ASP A 175 -2.60 17.25 21.09
N THR A 176 -3.43 16.70 20.24
CA THR A 176 -3.17 15.39 19.61
C THR A 176 -2.02 15.47 18.62
N SER A 177 -1.88 16.57 17.90
CA SER A 177 -0.75 16.82 16.98
C SER A 177 0.58 16.81 17.73
N ILE A 178 0.66 17.45 18.89
CA ILE A 178 1.85 17.43 19.76
C ILE A 178 2.22 16.00 20.13
N GLN A 179 1.26 15.19 20.58
CA GLN A 179 1.52 13.79 20.98
C GLN A 179 2.05 12.94 19.81
N VAL A 180 1.55 13.17 18.60
CA VAL A 180 2.04 12.49 17.41
C VAL A 180 3.44 12.94 17.03
N MET A 181 3.72 14.25 17.14
CA MET A 181 5.04 14.80 16.84
C MET A 181 6.10 14.37 17.84
N ASP A 182 5.78 14.32 19.14
CA ASP A 182 6.66 13.78 20.18
C ASP A 182 7.04 12.33 19.90
N LEU A 183 6.06 11.52 19.47
CA LEU A 183 6.30 10.13 19.07
C LEU A 183 7.22 10.02 17.85
N LEU A 184 7.01 10.85 16.82
CA LEU A 184 7.87 10.87 15.63
C LEU A 184 9.30 11.35 15.97
N GLN A 185 9.44 12.32 16.88
CA GLN A 185 10.74 12.79 17.35
C GLN A 185 11.50 11.70 18.11
N GLU A 186 10.81 10.92 18.94
CA GLU A 186 11.41 9.77 19.63
C GLU A 186 11.89 8.71 18.63
N VAL A 187 11.10 8.42 17.62
CA VAL A 187 11.45 7.49 16.54
C VAL A 187 12.68 7.98 15.76
N ALA A 188 12.81 9.28 15.54
CA ALA A 188 13.92 9.88 14.80
C ALA A 188 15.29 9.75 15.49
N LYS A 189 15.34 9.44 16.78
CA LYS A 189 16.60 9.17 17.50
C LYS A 189 17.30 7.89 16.99
N GLU A 190 16.54 6.94 16.48
CA GLU A 190 17.03 5.62 16.08
C GLU A 190 17.03 5.39 14.58
N ARG A 191 16.30 6.22 13.80
CA ARG A 191 16.13 6.05 12.35
C ARG A 191 15.85 7.36 11.62
N LEU A 192 15.93 7.33 10.30
CA LEU A 192 15.55 8.46 9.47
C LEU A 192 14.02 8.63 9.46
N VAL A 193 13.55 9.83 9.82
CA VAL A 193 12.16 10.25 9.67
C VAL A 193 12.09 11.38 8.65
N VAL A 194 11.32 11.17 7.57
CA VAL A 194 11.04 12.20 6.57
C VAL A 194 9.56 12.54 6.64
N MET A 195 9.26 13.75 7.08
CA MET A 195 7.91 14.26 7.20
C MET A 195 7.64 15.30 6.10
N VAL A 196 6.53 15.17 5.43
CA VAL A 196 5.96 16.22 4.58
C VAL A 196 4.90 16.96 5.37
N THR A 197 4.95 18.28 5.38
CA THR A 197 3.96 19.11 6.05
C THR A 197 3.82 20.47 5.37
N HIS A 198 2.69 21.12 5.55
CA HIS A 198 2.47 22.52 5.19
C HIS A 198 2.49 23.45 6.42
N ASN A 199 2.71 22.89 7.62
CA ASN A 199 2.78 23.65 8.87
C ASN A 199 4.25 23.94 9.24
N PRO A 200 4.74 25.18 9.07
CA PRO A 200 6.11 25.55 9.38
C PRO A 200 6.41 25.52 10.88
N GLU A 201 5.43 25.86 11.74
CA GLU A 201 5.63 25.92 13.20
C GLU A 201 5.99 24.52 13.77
N LEU A 202 5.26 23.49 13.34
CA LEU A 202 5.56 22.10 13.74
C LEU A 202 6.90 21.62 13.17
N ALA A 203 7.24 22.03 11.95
CA ALA A 203 8.52 21.67 11.36
C ALA A 203 9.70 22.32 12.12
N GLU A 204 9.60 23.59 12.46
CA GLU A 204 10.64 24.30 13.22
C GLU A 204 10.82 23.77 14.64
N LEU A 205 9.72 23.35 15.27
CA LEU A 205 9.75 22.86 16.65
C LEU A 205 10.36 21.44 16.77
N TYR A 206 10.10 20.56 15.79
CA TYR A 206 10.40 19.14 15.91
C TYR A 206 11.51 18.63 14.99
N ALA A 207 11.66 19.21 13.79
CA ALA A 207 12.62 18.71 12.82
C ALA A 207 14.04 19.26 13.08
N ASN A 208 15.04 18.38 12.88
CA ASN A 208 16.44 18.79 12.92
C ASN A 208 16.88 19.50 11.64
N ARG A 209 16.13 19.31 10.55
CA ARG A 209 16.43 19.83 9.23
C ARG A 209 15.14 20.13 8.49
N ILE A 210 15.10 21.27 7.84
CA ILE A 210 13.96 21.72 7.05
C ILE A 210 14.42 21.91 5.61
N VAL A 211 13.75 21.22 4.67
CA VAL A 211 13.97 21.34 3.24
C VAL A 211 12.72 21.96 2.62
N THR A 212 12.86 23.08 1.94
CA THR A 212 11.72 23.76 1.29
C THR A 212 11.66 23.36 -0.19
N LEU A 213 10.53 22.79 -0.59
CA LEU A 213 10.23 22.42 -1.95
C LEU A 213 9.18 23.35 -2.55
N ARG A 214 9.44 23.91 -3.73
CA ARG A 214 8.50 24.75 -4.49
C ARG A 214 8.61 24.41 -5.97
N ASP A 215 7.46 24.22 -6.63
CA ASP A 215 7.36 23.93 -8.07
C ASP A 215 8.30 22.80 -8.53
N GLY A 216 8.44 21.76 -7.72
CA GLY A 216 9.26 20.60 -8.01
C GLY A 216 10.76 20.77 -7.80
N VAL A 217 11.23 21.90 -7.25
CA VAL A 217 12.66 22.18 -6.97
C VAL A 217 12.89 22.46 -5.50
N ILE A 218 14.08 22.08 -4.98
CA ILE A 218 14.52 22.46 -3.64
C ILE A 218 14.97 23.93 -3.66
N CYS A 219 14.31 24.76 -2.84
CA CYS A 219 14.63 26.18 -2.72
C CYS A 219 15.56 26.48 -1.55
N SER A 220 15.47 25.73 -0.47
CA SER A 220 16.33 25.90 0.71
C SER A 220 16.49 24.59 1.47
N ASP A 221 17.60 24.48 2.18
CA ASP A 221 17.94 23.37 3.06
C ASP A 221 18.69 23.95 4.25
N THR A 222 18.20 23.76 5.47
CA THR A 222 18.78 24.36 6.68
C THR A 222 20.05 23.69 7.17
N ASN A 223 20.28 22.43 6.77
CA ASN A 223 21.45 21.66 7.22
C ASN A 223 21.87 20.65 6.13
N PRO A 224 22.34 21.13 4.95
CA PRO A 224 22.70 20.27 3.84
C PRO A 224 23.77 19.25 4.24
N PHE A 225 23.71 18.09 3.64
CA PHE A 225 24.64 16.99 3.90
C PHE A 225 25.26 16.51 2.58
N GLU A 226 26.57 16.62 2.49
CA GLU A 226 27.33 16.01 1.39
C GLU A 226 28.11 14.83 1.97
N PRO A 227 27.85 13.60 1.50
CA PRO A 227 28.59 12.44 1.97
C PRO A 227 30.02 12.47 1.43
N ASP A 228 30.99 12.48 2.33
CA ASP A 228 32.40 12.31 1.98
C ASP A 228 32.62 10.92 1.39
N SER A 229 33.54 10.81 0.43
CA SER A 229 33.90 9.54 -0.22
C SER A 229 34.41 8.46 0.76
N GLU A 230 34.87 8.84 1.93
CA GLU A 230 35.29 7.94 3.03
C GLU A 230 34.11 7.40 3.87
N THR A 231 32.97 8.10 3.90
CA THR A 231 31.76 7.66 4.62
C THR A 231 30.89 6.69 3.81
N LEU A 232 31.21 6.42 2.57
CA LEU A 232 30.57 5.41 1.74
C LEU A 232 30.97 4.01 2.25
N LEU A 233 30.30 3.55 3.29
CA LEU A 233 30.36 2.14 3.70
C LEU A 233 30.06 1.24 2.49
N PRO A 234 30.72 0.07 2.41
CA PRO A 234 30.45 -0.87 1.34
C PRO A 234 28.95 -1.14 1.25
N PRO A 235 28.36 -1.17 0.05
CA PRO A 235 26.93 -1.30 -0.14
C PRO A 235 26.39 -2.54 0.60
N LYS A 236 25.59 -2.32 1.64
CA LYS A 236 25.05 -3.38 2.48
C LYS A 236 23.57 -3.17 2.69
N HIS A 237 22.75 -3.97 2.01
CA HIS A 237 21.36 -4.08 2.36
C HIS A 237 21.23 -4.72 3.75
N LYS A 238 20.88 -3.94 4.74
CA LYS A 238 20.76 -4.39 6.13
C LYS A 238 19.54 -5.30 6.32
N ASN A 239 18.48 -5.13 5.54
CA ASN A 239 17.18 -5.80 5.73
C ASN A 239 16.40 -6.02 4.41
N MET A 240 16.98 -6.71 3.45
CA MET A 240 16.19 -7.24 2.32
C MET A 240 15.68 -8.64 2.66
N GLY A 241 14.66 -8.73 3.51
CA GLY A 241 13.94 -9.97 3.79
C GLY A 241 13.19 -10.47 2.54
N LYS A 242 12.89 -11.76 2.49
CA LYS A 242 12.00 -12.30 1.44
C LYS A 242 10.58 -11.82 1.71
N SER A 243 10.06 -10.96 0.85
CA SER A 243 8.63 -10.66 0.79
C SER A 243 7.93 -11.84 0.11
N SER A 244 7.41 -12.80 0.88
CA SER A 244 6.63 -13.90 0.32
C SER A 244 5.46 -14.24 1.22
N MET A 245 4.29 -13.74 0.85
CA MET A 245 3.04 -14.17 1.46
C MET A 245 2.69 -15.58 0.94
N SER A 246 2.39 -16.52 1.85
CA SER A 246 1.91 -17.85 1.46
C SER A 246 0.61 -17.73 0.66
N PHE A 247 0.46 -18.56 -0.39
CA PHE A 247 -0.77 -18.62 -1.19
C PHE A 247 -2.03 -18.82 -0.34
N LEU A 248 -1.95 -19.66 0.68
CA LEU A 248 -3.06 -19.88 1.63
C LEU A 248 -3.41 -18.62 2.42
N THR A 249 -2.41 -17.81 2.79
CA THR A 249 -2.63 -16.53 3.47
C THR A 249 -3.29 -15.52 2.54
N ALA A 250 -2.87 -15.44 1.27
CA ALA A 250 -3.46 -14.60 0.25
C ALA A 250 -4.93 -14.97 0.00
N LEU A 251 -5.21 -16.26 -0.12
CA LEU A 251 -6.56 -16.80 -0.30
C LEU A 251 -7.46 -16.49 0.91
N SER A 252 -6.95 -16.66 2.12
CA SER A 252 -7.66 -16.35 3.36
C SER A 252 -8.01 -14.86 3.48
N LEU A 253 -7.07 -13.97 3.14
CA LEU A 253 -7.30 -12.51 3.13
C LEU A 253 -8.34 -12.13 2.07
N SER A 254 -8.25 -12.72 0.88
CA SER A 254 -9.22 -12.49 -0.21
C SER A 254 -10.62 -12.94 0.20
N PHE A 255 -10.75 -14.14 0.76
CA PHE A 255 -12.02 -14.68 1.24
C PHE A 255 -12.62 -13.82 2.37
N ASN A 256 -11.80 -13.36 3.29
CA ASN A 256 -12.23 -12.46 4.37
C ASN A 256 -12.74 -11.12 3.82
N ASN A 257 -12.12 -10.61 2.78
CA ASN A 257 -12.53 -9.38 2.08
C ASN A 257 -13.89 -9.56 1.36
N LEU A 258 -14.13 -10.70 0.72
CA LEU A 258 -15.43 -11.06 0.14
C LEU A 258 -16.53 -11.16 1.21
N ARG A 259 -16.20 -11.77 2.36
CA ARG A 259 -17.12 -11.93 3.48
C ARG A 259 -17.54 -10.60 4.13
N THR A 260 -16.67 -9.59 4.12
CA THR A 260 -16.99 -8.28 4.71
C THR A 260 -17.88 -7.42 3.81
N LYS A 261 -17.84 -7.64 2.48
CA LYS A 261 -18.68 -6.94 1.49
C LYS A 261 -19.85 -7.80 1.02
N LYS A 262 -20.51 -8.54 1.92
CA LYS A 262 -21.54 -9.56 1.61
C LYS A 262 -22.59 -9.09 0.61
N ALA A 263 -23.18 -7.92 0.80
CA ALA A 263 -24.23 -7.41 -0.08
C ALA A 263 -23.75 -7.23 -1.52
N ARG A 264 -22.57 -6.64 -1.72
CA ARG A 264 -21.98 -6.46 -3.05
C ARG A 264 -21.62 -7.81 -3.68
N THR A 265 -20.99 -8.70 -2.94
CA THR A 265 -20.60 -10.04 -3.42
C THR A 265 -21.83 -10.83 -3.83
N LEU A 266 -22.91 -10.80 -3.03
CA LEU A 266 -24.16 -11.49 -3.31
C LEU A 266 -24.85 -10.92 -4.56
N LEU A 267 -24.93 -9.60 -4.70
CA LEU A 267 -25.50 -8.94 -5.89
C LEU A 267 -24.71 -9.27 -7.16
N THR A 268 -23.38 -9.23 -7.10
CA THR A 268 -22.54 -9.55 -8.27
C THR A 268 -22.66 -11.02 -8.66
N SER A 269 -22.68 -11.94 -7.67
CA SER A 269 -22.87 -13.37 -7.92
C SER A 269 -24.26 -13.67 -8.49
N PHE A 270 -25.30 -13.00 -7.99
CA PHE A 270 -26.68 -13.16 -8.50
C PHE A 270 -26.79 -12.65 -9.94
N ALA A 271 -26.24 -11.47 -10.24
CA ALA A 271 -26.23 -10.93 -11.62
C ALA A 271 -25.50 -11.86 -12.61
N GLY A 272 -24.36 -12.44 -12.19
CA GLY A 272 -23.62 -13.41 -13.01
C GLY A 272 -24.37 -14.73 -13.20
N SER A 273 -25.08 -15.23 -12.18
CA SER A 273 -25.82 -16.48 -12.25
C SER A 273 -27.07 -16.40 -13.15
N ILE A 274 -27.72 -15.23 -13.31
CA ILE A 274 -28.84 -15.03 -14.22
C ILE A 274 -28.44 -15.37 -15.65
N GLY A 275 -27.27 -14.93 -16.12
CA GLY A 275 -26.77 -15.24 -17.45
C GLY A 275 -26.54 -16.74 -17.67
N ILE A 276 -25.94 -17.42 -16.69
CA ILE A 276 -25.66 -18.86 -16.74
C ILE A 276 -26.98 -19.65 -16.74
N ILE A 277 -27.94 -19.29 -15.89
CA ILE A 277 -29.26 -19.92 -15.80
C ILE A 277 -30.01 -19.72 -17.12
N GLY A 278 -29.97 -18.52 -17.72
CA GLY A 278 -30.61 -18.25 -19.02
C GLY A 278 -30.05 -19.13 -20.12
N ILE A 279 -28.75 -19.26 -20.25
CA ILE A 279 -28.10 -20.13 -21.23
C ILE A 279 -28.46 -21.61 -20.98
N ALA A 280 -28.40 -22.06 -19.73
CA ALA A 280 -28.72 -23.42 -19.35
C ALA A 280 -30.19 -23.77 -19.68
N LEU A 281 -31.13 -22.85 -19.42
CA LEU A 281 -32.54 -23.03 -19.78
C LEU A 281 -32.76 -23.14 -21.32
N ILE A 282 -32.12 -22.29 -22.10
CA ILE A 282 -32.18 -22.32 -23.56
C ILE A 282 -31.65 -23.65 -24.08
N LEU A 283 -30.50 -24.11 -23.58
CA LEU A 283 -29.91 -25.39 -23.99
C LEU A 283 -30.78 -26.58 -23.57
N ALA A 284 -31.32 -26.58 -22.34
CA ALA A 284 -32.19 -27.63 -21.85
C ALA A 284 -33.51 -27.70 -22.67
N LEU A 285 -34.12 -26.55 -22.99
CA LEU A 285 -35.31 -26.47 -23.81
C LEU A 285 -35.03 -26.98 -25.25
N SER A 286 -33.91 -26.55 -25.85
CA SER A 286 -33.48 -26.99 -27.17
C SER A 286 -33.26 -28.51 -27.24
N SER A 287 -32.58 -29.07 -26.22
CA SER A 287 -32.38 -30.54 -26.12
C SER A 287 -33.71 -31.28 -25.94
N GLY A 288 -34.60 -30.80 -25.07
CA GLY A 288 -35.90 -31.43 -24.82
C GLY A 288 -36.81 -31.38 -26.05
N VAL A 289 -36.79 -30.27 -26.81
CA VAL A 289 -37.57 -30.19 -28.08
C VAL A 289 -37.01 -31.14 -29.13
N ASN A 290 -35.68 -31.24 -29.28
CA ASN A 290 -35.06 -32.18 -30.22
C ASN A 290 -35.37 -33.64 -29.88
N GLU A 291 -35.31 -34.00 -28.60
CA GLU A 291 -35.67 -35.37 -28.13
C GLU A 291 -37.13 -35.67 -28.36
N TYR A 292 -38.02 -34.70 -28.12
CA TYR A 292 -39.44 -34.85 -28.40
C TYR A 292 -39.73 -35.04 -29.92
N ILE A 293 -39.06 -34.28 -30.79
CA ILE A 293 -39.19 -34.42 -32.25
C ILE A 293 -38.69 -35.81 -32.70
N GLN A 294 -37.54 -36.27 -32.23
CA GLN A 294 -37.00 -37.59 -32.54
C GLN A 294 -37.96 -38.71 -32.12
N ASN A 295 -38.51 -38.65 -30.92
CA ASN A 295 -39.47 -39.64 -30.45
C ASN A 295 -40.75 -39.63 -31.30
N MET A 296 -41.26 -38.45 -31.69
CA MET A 296 -42.41 -38.36 -32.61
C MET A 296 -42.10 -38.92 -34.01
N GLU A 297 -40.92 -38.68 -34.55
CA GLU A 297 -40.48 -39.24 -35.84
C GLU A 297 -40.38 -40.77 -35.77
N GLU A 298 -39.81 -41.33 -34.71
CA GLU A 298 -39.72 -42.80 -34.52
C GLU A 298 -41.11 -43.43 -34.34
N GLU A 299 -42.00 -42.80 -33.60
CA GLU A 299 -43.38 -43.28 -33.41
C GLU A 299 -44.16 -43.26 -34.73
N THR A 300 -44.04 -42.17 -35.49
CA THR A 300 -44.70 -42.03 -36.81
C THR A 300 -44.18 -43.04 -37.85
N LEU A 301 -42.83 -43.26 -37.87
CA LEU A 301 -42.23 -44.24 -38.77
C LEU A 301 -42.55 -45.68 -38.36
N SER A 302 -42.83 -45.98 -37.12
CA SER A 302 -43.26 -47.31 -36.66
C SER A 302 -44.75 -47.61 -37.01
N GLU A 303 -45.60 -46.58 -37.06
CA GLU A 303 -47.06 -46.78 -37.45
C GLU A 303 -47.28 -46.93 -38.98
N TYR A 304 -46.34 -46.48 -39.83
CA TYR A 304 -46.43 -46.63 -41.27
C TYR A 304 -45.39 -47.62 -41.83
N PRO A 305 -45.62 -48.93 -41.80
CA PRO A 305 -44.72 -49.91 -42.38
C PRO A 305 -44.61 -49.74 -43.89
N LEU A 306 -43.39 -49.57 -44.39
CA LEU A 306 -43.11 -49.52 -45.79
C LEU A 306 -43.63 -50.82 -46.52
N GLN A 307 -44.68 -50.72 -47.30
CA GLN A 307 -45.13 -51.82 -48.20
C GLN A 307 -44.21 -51.86 -49.44
N ILE A 308 -43.33 -52.86 -49.48
CA ILE A 308 -42.56 -53.18 -50.68
C ILE A 308 -43.46 -53.92 -51.57
N GLN A 309 -44.05 -53.30 -52.63
CA GLN A 309 -44.71 -54.00 -53.73
C GLN A 309 -43.64 -54.59 -54.61
N SER A 310 -43.57 -55.90 -54.66
CA SER A 310 -42.84 -56.67 -55.67
C SER A 310 -43.62 -56.61 -56.92
N THR A 311 -43.20 -55.86 -57.93
CA THR A 311 -43.70 -55.97 -59.34
C THR A 311 -42.98 -57.14 -59.97
N GLY A 312 -43.76 -58.24 -60.21
CA GLY A 312 -43.39 -59.37 -61.06
C GLY A 312 -43.45 -59.05 -62.54
#